data_8276085723dbd49acadf0cde876459e6
#
_entry.id   8276085723dbd49acadf0cde876459e6
#
_cell.length_a   1.000
_cell.length_b   1.000
_cell.length_c   1.000
_cell.angle_alpha   90.00
_cell.angle_beta   90.00
_cell.angle_gamma   90.00
#
_symmetry.space_group_name_H-M   'P 1'
#
loop_
_entity.id
_entity.type
_entity.pdbx_description
1 polymer ?
#
loop_
_entity_poly.entity_id
_entity_poly.type
_entity_poly.pdbx_seq_one_letter_code
_entity_poly.pdbx_strand_id
1 'polypeptide(L)'
;MKFSARTVQILKNFNQINPTLLFSPGNVLTTMSPMRTVMAKATIAETIPQQFAIFDLSRFLGVMSLFEDPELEFDSNCIIIKSGKQSLSYLYANPDHIKAPPDKEIEIPADSVEQILTATNIQAVMKAVAVLQLPDIAFTGKNGLMYMEALDTNPKTKSTGTPSDTFAIDIGETSKQFKMVVKPDNIKLLNGDYALKISSKRVLYLKGTDVQYWIACEENSVYVG
;
A
#
# COMPACT_ATOMS: atom_id res chain seq x y z
N MET A 1 -24.16 11.23 -4.41
CA MET A 1 -22.95 10.69 -5.04
C MET A 1 -22.90 9.18 -4.79
N LYS A 2 -22.33 8.38 -5.72
CA LYS A 2 -22.11 6.94 -5.49
C LYS A 2 -20.62 6.63 -5.63
N PHE A 3 -20.11 5.76 -4.79
CA PHE A 3 -18.75 5.24 -4.99
C PHE A 3 -18.75 4.11 -6.03
N SER A 4 -17.85 4.20 -6.99
CA SER A 4 -17.61 3.12 -7.96
C SER A 4 -17.05 1.88 -7.26
N ALA A 5 -17.20 0.72 -7.89
CA ALA A 5 -16.61 -0.52 -7.40
C ALA A 5 -15.08 -0.38 -7.21
N ARG A 6 -14.42 0.40 -8.07
CA ARG A 6 -12.99 0.67 -7.97
C ARG A 6 -12.66 1.50 -6.74
N THR A 7 -13.41 2.56 -6.45
CA THR A 7 -13.23 3.37 -5.23
C THR A 7 -13.42 2.52 -3.97
N VAL A 8 -14.42 1.65 -3.95
CA VAL A 8 -14.61 0.71 -2.83
C VAL A 8 -13.42 -0.25 -2.67
N GLN A 9 -12.83 -0.75 -3.76
CA GLN A 9 -11.60 -1.57 -3.70
C GLN A 9 -10.43 -0.78 -3.12
N ILE A 10 -10.23 0.47 -3.54
CA ILE A 10 -9.20 1.36 -3.00
C ILE A 10 -9.41 1.59 -1.50
N LEU A 11 -10.63 1.88 -1.07
CA LEU A 11 -10.94 2.06 0.35
C LEU A 11 -10.71 0.79 1.18
N LYS A 12 -11.05 -0.39 0.65
CA LYS A 12 -10.73 -1.68 1.29
C LYS A 12 -9.23 -1.91 1.41
N ASN A 13 -8.45 -1.53 0.42
CA ASN A 13 -6.99 -1.60 0.47
C ASN A 13 -6.42 -0.60 1.48
N PHE A 14 -6.89 0.64 1.47
CA PHE A 14 -6.47 1.67 2.43
C PHE A 14 -6.78 1.26 3.87
N ASN A 15 -7.92 0.60 4.10
CA ASN A 15 -8.27 0.04 5.41
C ASN A 15 -7.24 -0.99 5.92
N GLN A 16 -6.58 -1.74 5.04
CA GLN A 16 -5.50 -2.64 5.44
C GLN A 16 -4.23 -1.87 5.87
N ILE A 17 -4.02 -0.68 5.30
CA ILE A 17 -2.87 0.18 5.63
C ILE A 17 -3.12 0.95 6.92
N ASN A 18 -4.29 1.59 7.01
CA ASN A 18 -4.73 2.37 8.17
C ASN A 18 -6.26 2.30 8.30
N PRO A 19 -6.80 1.93 9.46
CA PRO A 19 -8.25 1.90 9.67
C PRO A 19 -8.89 3.28 9.71
N THR A 20 -8.11 4.36 9.83
CA THR A 20 -8.61 5.74 9.81
C THR A 20 -8.33 6.41 8.49
N LEU A 21 -9.26 7.26 8.03
CA LEU A 21 -9.07 8.00 6.77
C LEU A 21 -9.64 9.42 6.89
N LEU A 22 -8.82 10.39 6.48
CA LEU A 22 -9.25 11.76 6.25
C LEU A 22 -9.54 11.95 4.75
N PHE A 23 -10.79 12.25 4.43
CA PHE A 23 -11.18 12.64 3.08
C PHE A 23 -11.01 14.15 2.92
N SER A 24 -10.39 14.57 1.85
CA SER A 24 -10.26 15.99 1.47
C SER A 24 -11.08 16.27 0.21
N PRO A 25 -11.54 17.52 -0.02
CA PRO A 25 -12.20 17.89 -1.26
C PRO A 25 -11.37 17.53 -2.48
N GLY A 26 -12.02 17.03 -3.54
CA GLY A 26 -11.36 16.59 -4.77
C GLY A 26 -11.45 15.08 -4.97
N ASN A 27 -10.57 14.55 -5.81
CA ASN A 27 -10.61 13.16 -6.23
C ASN A 27 -9.35 12.35 -5.82
N VAL A 28 -8.57 12.88 -4.90
CA VAL A 28 -7.34 12.24 -4.40
C VAL A 28 -7.55 11.76 -2.98
N LEU A 29 -7.32 10.47 -2.76
CA LEU A 29 -7.28 9.86 -1.44
C LEU A 29 -5.84 9.54 -1.06
N THR A 30 -5.49 9.78 0.21
CA THR A 30 -4.16 9.47 0.75
C THR A 30 -4.29 8.77 2.09
N THR A 31 -3.42 7.80 2.34
CA THR A 31 -3.33 7.12 3.64
C THR A 31 -1.89 6.82 4.00
N MET A 32 -1.62 6.63 5.28
CA MET A 32 -0.30 6.27 5.80
C MET A 32 -0.46 5.33 6.99
N SER A 33 0.34 4.26 7.01
CA SER A 33 0.33 3.33 8.14
C SER A 33 0.72 4.03 9.46
N PRO A 34 0.20 3.56 10.61
CA PRO A 34 0.52 4.15 11.93
C PRO A 34 2.02 4.21 12.21
N MET A 35 2.78 3.22 11.73
CA MET A 35 4.24 3.13 11.85
C MET A 35 4.98 3.95 10.79
N ARG A 36 4.27 4.60 9.86
CA ARG A 36 4.82 5.38 8.75
C ARG A 36 5.73 4.58 7.80
N THR A 37 5.55 3.27 7.74
CA THR A 37 6.30 2.38 6.85
C THR A 37 5.68 2.25 5.47
N VAL A 38 4.38 2.53 5.34
CA VAL A 38 3.63 2.49 4.07
C VAL A 38 2.84 3.77 3.92
N MET A 39 2.94 4.41 2.77
CA MET A 39 2.07 5.49 2.33
C MET A 39 1.41 5.09 1.00
N ALA A 40 0.15 5.44 0.82
CA ALA A 40 -0.56 5.23 -0.44
C ALA A 40 -1.31 6.50 -0.84
N LYS A 41 -1.37 6.72 -2.17
CA LYS A 41 -2.12 7.80 -2.82
C LYS A 41 -2.91 7.20 -3.98
N ALA A 42 -4.18 7.52 -4.08
CA ALA A 42 -5.04 7.05 -5.17
C ALA A 42 -5.85 8.19 -5.76
N THR A 43 -6.09 8.12 -7.06
CA THR A 43 -7.03 8.99 -7.77
C THR A 43 -8.31 8.20 -8.01
N ILE A 44 -9.44 8.70 -7.51
CA ILE A 44 -10.76 8.09 -7.68
C ILE A 44 -11.59 8.81 -8.74
N ALA A 45 -12.64 8.16 -9.22
CA ALA A 45 -13.52 8.72 -10.25
C ALA A 45 -14.42 9.83 -9.68
N GLU A 46 -14.77 9.76 -8.41
CA GLU A 46 -15.68 10.67 -7.74
C GLU A 46 -14.95 11.90 -7.21
N THR A 47 -15.68 13.00 -7.11
CA THR A 47 -15.18 14.23 -6.47
C THR A 47 -15.79 14.36 -5.09
N ILE A 48 -14.96 14.23 -4.06
CA ILE A 48 -15.36 14.45 -2.67
C ILE A 48 -15.71 15.93 -2.46
N PRO A 49 -16.92 16.27 -1.97
CA PRO A 49 -17.36 17.65 -1.95
C PRO A 49 -16.80 18.48 -0.78
N GLN A 50 -16.45 17.82 0.32
CA GLN A 50 -15.99 18.47 1.56
C GLN A 50 -15.03 17.58 2.34
N GLN A 51 -14.29 18.17 3.26
CA GLN A 51 -13.46 17.41 4.19
C GLN A 51 -14.31 16.70 5.23
N PHE A 52 -14.02 15.44 5.48
CA PHE A 52 -14.58 14.66 6.58
C PHE A 52 -13.64 13.52 7.00
N ALA A 53 -13.81 13.04 8.21
CA ALA A 53 -12.96 12.01 8.80
C ALA A 53 -13.75 10.75 9.13
N ILE A 54 -13.18 9.59 8.84
CA ILE A 54 -13.69 8.27 9.22
C ILE A 54 -12.67 7.62 10.17
N PHE A 55 -13.08 7.33 11.40
CA PHE A 55 -12.21 6.70 12.40
C PHE A 55 -12.11 5.18 12.21
N ASP A 56 -13.17 4.55 11.75
CA ASP A 56 -13.23 3.11 11.48
C ASP A 56 -13.73 2.87 10.06
N LEU A 57 -12.78 2.78 9.14
CA LEU A 57 -13.06 2.57 7.71
C LEU A 57 -13.65 1.18 7.45
N SER A 58 -13.31 0.17 8.28
CA SER A 58 -13.90 -1.17 8.18
C SER A 58 -15.39 -1.13 8.47
N ARG A 59 -15.78 -0.44 9.56
CA ARG A 59 -17.17 -0.23 9.93
C ARG A 59 -17.93 0.58 8.88
N PHE A 60 -17.33 1.64 8.35
CA PHE A 60 -17.94 2.45 7.28
C PHE A 60 -18.21 1.62 6.03
N LEU A 61 -17.23 0.83 5.57
CA LEU A 61 -17.40 -0.09 4.44
C LEU A 61 -18.45 -1.18 4.73
N GLY A 62 -18.49 -1.69 5.96
CA GLY A 62 -19.50 -2.62 6.43
C GLY A 62 -20.89 -2.02 6.36
N VAL A 63 -21.07 -0.77 6.83
CA VAL A 63 -22.35 -0.05 6.74
C VAL A 63 -22.78 0.16 5.29
N MET A 64 -21.86 0.57 4.42
CA MET A 64 -22.16 0.71 2.99
C MET A 64 -22.62 -0.60 2.34
N SER A 65 -22.11 -1.75 2.78
CA SER A 65 -22.49 -3.06 2.25
C SER A 65 -23.89 -3.53 2.67
N LEU A 66 -24.54 -2.85 3.60
CA LEU A 66 -25.94 -3.12 3.97
C LEU A 66 -26.95 -2.64 2.90
N PHE A 67 -26.48 -1.81 1.99
CA PHE A 67 -27.32 -1.17 0.97
C PHE A 67 -26.96 -1.71 -0.42
N GLU A 68 -27.95 -1.91 -1.25
CA GLU A 68 -27.79 -2.18 -2.65
C GLU A 68 -27.63 -0.83 -3.39
N ASP A 69 -26.49 -0.62 -4.08
CA ASP A 69 -26.17 0.59 -4.84
C ASP A 69 -26.36 1.91 -4.06
N PRO A 70 -25.66 2.10 -2.91
CA PRO A 70 -25.90 3.21 -2.00
C PRO A 70 -25.58 4.57 -2.60
N GLU A 71 -26.47 5.53 -2.37
CA GLU A 71 -26.24 6.95 -2.61
C GLU A 71 -25.75 7.65 -1.34
N LEU A 72 -24.72 8.48 -1.50
CA LEU A 72 -24.11 9.24 -0.43
C LEU A 72 -24.48 10.71 -0.54
N GLU A 73 -25.05 11.25 0.51
CA GLU A 73 -25.29 12.69 0.70
C GLU A 73 -24.43 13.17 1.86
N PHE A 74 -23.77 14.31 1.67
CA PHE A 74 -22.82 14.87 2.65
C PHE A 74 -23.49 16.02 3.38
N ASP A 75 -23.68 15.85 4.67
CA ASP A 75 -24.15 16.89 5.58
C ASP A 75 -22.97 17.45 6.42
N SER A 76 -23.21 18.45 7.23
CA SER A 76 -22.19 19.10 8.06
C SER A 76 -21.49 18.14 9.04
N ASN A 77 -22.21 17.15 9.60
CA ASN A 77 -21.72 16.27 10.65
C ASN A 77 -21.79 14.77 10.33
N CYS A 78 -22.33 14.39 9.17
CA CYS A 78 -22.53 12.99 8.80
C CYS A 78 -22.60 12.78 7.30
N ILE A 79 -22.42 11.53 6.89
CA ILE A 79 -22.82 11.03 5.57
C ILE A 79 -24.16 10.35 5.73
N ILE A 80 -25.14 10.74 4.93
CA ILE A 80 -26.42 10.04 4.81
C ILE A 80 -26.28 9.04 3.67
N ILE A 81 -26.43 7.77 4.00
CA ILE A 81 -26.33 6.64 3.05
C ILE A 81 -27.75 6.19 2.76
N LYS A 82 -28.16 6.18 1.50
CA LYS A 82 -29.53 5.88 1.07
C LYS A 82 -29.57 4.82 -0.03
N SER A 83 -30.58 3.96 0.01
CA SER A 83 -30.96 3.07 -1.08
C SER A 83 -32.45 2.75 -0.98
N GLY A 84 -33.23 3.12 -2.00
CA GLY A 84 -34.70 2.94 -2.00
C GLY A 84 -35.35 3.64 -0.82
N LYS A 85 -35.99 2.85 0.07
CA LYS A 85 -36.66 3.37 1.29
C LYS A 85 -35.73 3.33 2.54
N GLN A 86 -34.52 2.85 2.42
CA GLN A 86 -33.56 2.73 3.52
C GLN A 86 -32.66 3.96 3.58
N SER A 87 -32.40 4.42 4.81
CA SER A 87 -31.47 5.52 5.06
C SER A 87 -30.75 5.32 6.39
N LEU A 88 -29.46 5.69 6.42
CA LEU A 88 -28.62 5.65 7.62
C LEU A 88 -27.74 6.90 7.65
N SER A 89 -27.63 7.54 8.80
CA SER A 89 -26.69 8.64 9.04
C SER A 89 -25.44 8.10 9.72
N TYR A 90 -24.28 8.22 9.07
CA TYR A 90 -22.97 7.83 9.58
C TYR A 90 -22.22 9.09 10.04
N LEU A 91 -21.98 9.22 11.35
CA LEU A 91 -21.33 10.40 11.93
C LEU A 91 -19.85 10.47 11.58
N TYR A 92 -19.36 11.68 11.30
CA TYR A 92 -17.94 11.94 11.12
C TYR A 92 -17.17 11.81 12.43
N ALA A 93 -15.92 11.42 12.32
CA ALA A 93 -14.96 11.53 13.41
C ALA A 93 -14.38 12.96 13.48
N ASN A 94 -13.75 13.29 14.61
CA ASN A 94 -12.96 14.53 14.69
C ASN A 94 -11.71 14.40 13.79
N PRO A 95 -11.49 15.28 12.80
CA PRO A 95 -10.33 15.25 11.92
C PRO A 95 -8.98 15.31 12.65
N ASP A 96 -8.91 15.98 13.80
CA ASP A 96 -7.68 16.14 14.61
C ASP A 96 -7.16 14.78 15.15
N HIS A 97 -8.01 13.77 15.21
CA HIS A 97 -7.64 12.42 15.63
C HIS A 97 -7.11 11.55 14.47
N ILE A 98 -7.17 12.03 13.25
CA ILE A 98 -6.71 11.31 12.06
C ILE A 98 -5.33 11.83 11.63
N LYS A 99 -4.35 10.94 11.63
CA LYS A 99 -3.02 11.25 11.09
C LYS A 99 -3.02 11.09 9.57
N ALA A 100 -3.18 12.19 8.86
CA ALA A 100 -3.03 12.21 7.42
C ALA A 100 -1.52 12.17 7.03
N PRO A 101 -1.18 11.66 5.84
CA PRO A 101 0.15 11.82 5.27
C PRO A 101 0.52 13.31 5.14
N PRO A 102 1.82 13.65 5.15
CA PRO A 102 2.25 15.02 4.86
C PRO A 102 1.90 15.39 3.42
N ASP A 103 1.57 16.67 3.18
CA ASP A 103 1.23 17.19 1.84
C ASP A 103 2.42 17.16 0.87
N LYS A 104 3.65 17.09 1.40
CA LYS A 104 4.85 17.05 0.58
C LYS A 104 5.02 15.67 -0.06
N GLU A 105 5.10 15.62 -1.38
CA GLU A 105 5.41 14.40 -2.11
C GLU A 105 6.82 13.89 -1.76
N ILE A 106 6.93 12.56 -1.63
CA ILE A 106 8.22 11.89 -1.44
C ILE A 106 8.92 11.85 -2.81
N GLU A 107 9.97 12.64 -2.94
CA GLU A 107 10.79 12.66 -4.15
C GLU A 107 11.63 11.37 -4.26
N ILE A 108 11.49 10.70 -5.39
CA ILE A 108 12.30 9.54 -5.74
C ILE A 108 13.50 10.03 -6.56
N PRO A 109 14.74 9.77 -6.13
CA PRO A 109 15.92 10.19 -6.85
C PRO A 109 15.97 9.67 -8.30
N ALA A 110 16.58 10.45 -9.21
CA ALA A 110 16.67 10.10 -10.62
C ALA A 110 17.55 8.87 -10.90
N ASP A 111 18.46 8.52 -9.97
CA ASP A 111 19.32 7.34 -10.03
C ASP A 111 18.68 6.05 -9.54
N SER A 112 17.37 6.08 -9.27
CA SER A 112 16.61 4.89 -8.85
C SER A 112 16.64 3.80 -9.92
N VAL A 113 16.64 2.54 -9.47
CA VAL A 113 16.42 1.39 -10.35
C VAL A 113 14.94 1.30 -10.70
N GLU A 114 14.63 1.15 -11.98
CA GLU A 114 13.27 1.04 -12.47
C GLU A 114 13.00 -0.34 -13.05
N GLN A 115 11.86 -0.93 -12.73
CA GLN A 115 11.44 -2.24 -13.23
C GLN A 115 9.91 -2.36 -13.22
N ILE A 116 9.38 -3.28 -14.03
CA ILE A 116 7.96 -3.66 -13.96
C ILE A 116 7.81 -4.84 -13.01
N LEU A 117 7.04 -4.64 -11.96
CA LEU A 117 6.68 -5.68 -11.01
C LEU A 117 5.25 -6.15 -11.32
N THR A 118 5.14 -7.39 -11.84
CA THR A 118 3.84 -7.93 -12.25
C THR A 118 3.05 -8.47 -11.05
N ALA A 119 1.72 -8.48 -11.16
CA ALA A 119 0.83 -9.09 -10.18
C ALA A 119 1.21 -10.57 -9.91
N THR A 120 1.62 -11.30 -10.95
CA THR A 120 2.05 -12.70 -10.84
C THR A 120 3.30 -12.83 -9.95
N ASN A 121 4.30 -11.98 -10.13
CA ASN A 121 5.52 -11.99 -9.32
C ASN A 121 5.21 -11.69 -7.85
N ILE A 122 4.39 -10.67 -7.59
CA ILE A 122 3.96 -10.30 -6.23
C ILE A 122 3.25 -11.48 -5.56
N GLN A 123 2.26 -12.09 -6.23
CA GLN A 123 1.49 -13.20 -5.70
C GLN A 123 2.35 -14.43 -5.42
N ALA A 124 3.30 -14.77 -6.31
CA ALA A 124 4.17 -15.92 -6.14
C ALA A 124 5.09 -15.75 -4.92
N VAL A 125 5.71 -14.55 -4.75
CA VAL A 125 6.58 -14.28 -3.58
C VAL A 125 5.76 -14.23 -2.30
N MET A 126 4.57 -13.59 -2.29
CA MET A 126 3.70 -13.56 -1.11
C MET A 126 3.21 -14.96 -0.72
N LYS A 127 2.93 -15.83 -1.69
CA LYS A 127 2.60 -17.23 -1.44
C LYS A 127 3.78 -17.99 -0.82
N ALA A 128 4.99 -17.79 -1.33
CA ALA A 128 6.20 -18.39 -0.77
C ALA A 128 6.45 -17.94 0.67
N VAL A 129 6.30 -16.62 0.95
CA VAL A 129 6.35 -16.07 2.32
C VAL A 129 5.39 -16.80 3.25
N ALA A 130 4.13 -16.97 2.84
CA ALA A 130 3.11 -17.61 3.66
C ALA A 130 3.39 -19.12 3.89
N VAL A 131 3.79 -19.85 2.85
CA VAL A 131 4.05 -21.30 2.93
C VAL A 131 5.31 -21.61 3.73
N LEU A 132 6.40 -20.85 3.49
CA LEU A 132 7.69 -21.07 4.13
C LEU A 132 7.84 -20.27 5.45
N GLN A 133 6.84 -19.46 5.81
CA GLN A 133 6.83 -18.60 7.01
C GLN A 133 8.06 -17.68 7.09
N LEU A 134 8.46 -17.14 5.94
CA LEU A 134 9.64 -16.28 5.85
C LEU A 134 9.34 -14.86 6.31
N PRO A 135 10.20 -14.25 7.12
CA PRO A 135 9.93 -12.96 7.77
C PRO A 135 10.18 -11.74 6.88
N ASP A 136 10.86 -11.91 5.75
CA ASP A 136 11.33 -10.81 4.93
C ASP A 136 11.10 -11.04 3.43
N ILE A 137 10.92 -9.92 2.73
CA ILE A 137 11.00 -9.84 1.27
C ILE A 137 12.18 -8.93 0.93
N ALA A 138 13.03 -9.34 -0.02
CA ALA A 138 14.10 -8.51 -0.51
C ALA A 138 14.00 -8.29 -2.02
N PHE A 139 14.30 -7.07 -2.45
CA PHE A 139 14.61 -6.75 -3.83
C PHE A 139 16.14 -6.67 -3.93
N THR A 140 16.73 -7.54 -4.75
CA THR A 140 18.19 -7.70 -4.82
C THR A 140 18.66 -7.50 -6.25
N GLY A 141 19.59 -6.54 -6.45
CA GLY A 141 20.34 -6.39 -7.69
C GLY A 141 21.70 -7.05 -7.54
N LYS A 142 22.00 -8.08 -8.33
CA LYS A 142 23.29 -8.80 -8.31
C LYS A 142 23.57 -9.46 -9.67
N ASN A 143 24.83 -9.45 -10.08
CA ASN A 143 25.29 -10.14 -11.29
C ASN A 143 24.52 -9.76 -12.58
N GLY A 144 24.13 -8.51 -12.72
CA GLY A 144 23.38 -8.03 -13.90
C GLY A 144 21.87 -8.28 -13.85
N LEU A 145 21.36 -8.97 -12.84
CA LEU A 145 19.94 -9.34 -12.70
C LEU A 145 19.34 -8.75 -11.44
N MET A 146 18.02 -8.59 -11.46
CA MET A 146 17.21 -8.15 -10.35
C MET A 146 16.25 -9.24 -9.91
N TYR A 147 16.20 -9.48 -8.62
CA TYR A 147 15.35 -10.52 -8.02
C TYR A 147 14.38 -9.93 -7.00
N MET A 148 13.19 -10.52 -6.91
CA MET A 148 12.33 -10.41 -5.76
C MET A 148 12.40 -11.72 -4.98
N GLU A 149 12.80 -11.66 -3.72
CA GLU A 149 13.15 -12.84 -2.90
C GLU A 149 12.32 -12.86 -1.62
N ALA A 150 11.84 -14.04 -1.21
CA ALA A 150 11.36 -14.31 0.14
C ALA A 150 12.46 -15.04 0.91
N LEU A 151 12.85 -14.55 2.09
CA LEU A 151 13.99 -15.06 2.84
C LEU A 151 13.95 -14.65 4.32
N ASP A 152 14.85 -15.24 5.12
CA ASP A 152 15.14 -14.77 6.47
C ASP A 152 16.47 -13.97 6.45
N THR A 153 16.40 -12.68 6.82
CA THR A 153 17.58 -11.81 6.91
C THR A 153 18.21 -11.77 8.30
N ASN A 154 17.66 -12.49 9.29
CA ASN A 154 18.16 -12.46 10.66
C ASN A 154 19.58 -13.07 10.74
N PRO A 155 20.59 -12.32 11.20
CA PRO A 155 21.95 -12.82 11.32
C PRO A 155 22.10 -13.96 12.33
N LYS A 156 21.23 -14.05 13.33
CA LYS A 156 21.25 -15.14 14.33
C LYS A 156 20.86 -16.48 13.73
N THR A 157 19.92 -16.52 12.82
CA THR A 157 19.52 -17.74 12.09
C THR A 157 20.65 -18.22 11.18
N LYS A 158 21.42 -17.29 10.58
CA LYS A 158 22.58 -17.60 9.74
C LYS A 158 23.80 -18.09 10.53
N SER A 159 23.97 -17.68 11.78
CA SER A 159 25.13 -18.04 12.60
C SER A 159 25.12 -19.50 13.07
N THR A 160 23.98 -20.17 13.03
CA THR A 160 23.85 -21.60 13.38
C THR A 160 24.27 -22.54 12.25
N GLY A 161 24.69 -22.01 11.09
CA GLY A 161 25.10 -22.81 9.93
C GLY A 161 23.95 -23.57 9.26
N THR A 162 22.71 -23.40 9.71
CA THR A 162 21.54 -24.01 9.11
C THR A 162 21.12 -23.19 7.87
N PRO A 163 21.07 -23.76 6.68
CA PRO A 163 20.52 -23.09 5.51
C PRO A 163 19.05 -22.71 5.79
N SER A 164 18.69 -21.45 5.59
CA SER A 164 17.29 -21.05 5.61
C SER A 164 16.69 -21.23 4.22
N ASP A 165 15.41 -21.63 4.18
CA ASP A 165 14.66 -21.64 2.93
C ASP A 165 14.67 -20.27 2.29
N THR A 166 14.76 -20.25 0.96
CA THR A 166 14.66 -19.03 0.16
C THR A 166 13.85 -19.30 -1.09
N PHE A 167 13.10 -18.31 -1.52
CA PHE A 167 12.41 -18.34 -2.79
C PHE A 167 12.77 -17.07 -3.55
N ALA A 168 13.17 -17.18 -4.81
CA ALA A 168 13.58 -16.06 -5.63
C ALA A 168 12.93 -16.11 -7.00
N ILE A 169 12.52 -14.95 -7.52
CA ILE A 169 12.06 -14.76 -8.89
C ILE A 169 12.94 -13.69 -9.52
N ASP A 170 13.43 -13.97 -10.74
CA ASP A 170 14.02 -12.98 -11.62
C ASP A 170 12.92 -12.04 -12.11
N ILE A 171 13.12 -10.73 -11.91
CA ILE A 171 12.17 -9.70 -12.31
C ILE A 171 12.76 -8.72 -13.33
N GLY A 172 13.97 -8.99 -13.85
CA GLY A 172 14.61 -8.27 -14.94
C GLY A 172 16.07 -7.96 -14.72
N GLU A 173 16.61 -7.05 -15.51
CA GLU A 173 18.03 -6.70 -15.52
C GLU A 173 18.30 -5.42 -14.72
N THR A 174 19.49 -5.34 -14.10
CA THR A 174 20.00 -4.14 -13.47
C THR A 174 21.52 -4.15 -13.40
N SER A 175 22.16 -3.02 -13.69
CA SER A 175 23.60 -2.85 -13.45
C SER A 175 23.95 -2.50 -12.00
N LYS A 176 22.93 -2.17 -11.19
CA LYS A 176 23.10 -1.72 -9.80
C LYS A 176 23.18 -2.89 -8.83
N GLN A 177 23.98 -2.71 -7.79
CA GLN A 177 24.08 -3.67 -6.68
C GLN A 177 23.39 -3.14 -5.45
N PHE A 178 22.38 -3.85 -5.00
CA PHE A 178 21.59 -3.48 -3.83
C PHE A 178 20.91 -4.71 -3.21
N LYS A 179 20.49 -4.57 -1.97
CA LYS A 179 19.55 -5.46 -1.29
C LYS A 179 18.62 -4.61 -0.44
N MET A 180 17.38 -4.42 -0.89
CA MET A 180 16.35 -3.67 -0.22
C MET A 180 15.38 -4.63 0.44
N VAL A 181 15.31 -4.60 1.77
CA VAL A 181 14.52 -5.51 2.58
C VAL A 181 13.25 -4.80 3.04
N VAL A 182 12.12 -5.47 2.94
CA VAL A 182 10.82 -5.00 3.46
C VAL A 182 10.10 -6.11 4.19
N LYS A 183 9.25 -5.76 5.14
CA LYS A 183 8.37 -6.74 5.78
C LYS A 183 7.19 -7.10 4.87
N PRO A 184 6.80 -8.38 4.79
CA PRO A 184 5.62 -8.81 4.02
C PRO A 184 4.36 -8.04 4.39
N ASP A 185 4.17 -7.71 5.67
CA ASP A 185 3.03 -6.94 6.17
C ASP A 185 2.94 -5.51 5.59
N ASN A 186 4.04 -5.00 5.03
CA ASN A 186 4.07 -3.72 4.34
C ASN A 186 3.70 -3.82 2.85
N ILE A 187 3.65 -5.04 2.28
CA ILE A 187 3.22 -5.28 0.89
C ILE A 187 1.70 -5.38 0.82
N LYS A 188 1.03 -4.24 1.05
CA LYS A 188 -0.43 -4.11 1.03
C LYS A 188 -0.88 -3.45 -0.27
N LEU A 189 -0.62 -4.12 -1.39
CA LEU A 189 -0.88 -3.60 -2.73
C LEU A 189 -2.24 -4.08 -3.25
N LEU A 190 -2.93 -3.23 -3.99
CA LEU A 190 -4.03 -3.68 -4.84
C LEU A 190 -3.50 -4.65 -5.91
N ASN A 191 -4.33 -5.61 -6.30
CA ASN A 191 -3.93 -6.54 -7.36
C ASN A 191 -3.74 -5.78 -8.69
N GLY A 192 -2.56 -5.94 -9.30
CA GLY A 192 -2.17 -5.26 -10.54
C GLY A 192 -0.66 -5.24 -10.74
N ASP A 193 -0.25 -4.74 -11.90
CA ASP A 193 1.14 -4.51 -12.24
C ASP A 193 1.56 -3.10 -11.82
N TYR A 194 2.85 -2.94 -11.49
CA TYR A 194 3.40 -1.69 -10.99
C TYR A 194 4.70 -1.35 -11.67
N ALA A 195 4.87 -0.07 -12.05
CA ALA A 195 6.19 0.49 -12.27
C ALA A 195 6.87 0.67 -10.90
N LEU A 196 7.85 -0.18 -10.62
CA LEU A 196 8.64 -0.17 -9.40
C LEU A 196 9.86 0.73 -9.59
N LYS A 197 10.12 1.61 -8.62
CA LYS A 197 11.39 2.34 -8.48
C LYS A 197 12.00 2.03 -7.12
N ILE A 198 13.28 1.66 -7.13
CA ILE A 198 14.07 1.39 -5.93
C ILE A 198 15.03 2.54 -5.71
N SER A 199 14.88 3.20 -4.58
CA SER A 199 15.65 4.39 -4.22
C SER A 199 16.80 4.07 -3.26
N SER A 200 17.96 4.69 -3.46
CA SER A 200 19.07 4.72 -2.51
C SER A 200 18.68 5.27 -1.13
N LYS A 201 17.58 6.03 -1.04
CA LYS A 201 16.98 6.51 0.23
C LYS A 201 16.20 5.44 1.00
N ARG A 202 16.31 4.15 0.62
CA ARG A 202 15.59 3.02 1.23
C ARG A 202 14.08 3.14 1.16
N VAL A 203 13.58 3.54 0.00
CA VAL A 203 12.14 3.60 -0.29
C VAL A 203 11.89 2.84 -1.59
N LEU A 204 10.90 1.96 -1.57
CA LEU A 204 10.29 1.40 -2.77
C LEU A 204 9.13 2.30 -3.17
N TYR A 205 9.08 2.72 -4.41
CA TYR A 205 7.95 3.41 -5.00
C TYR A 205 7.31 2.52 -6.05
N LEU A 206 5.99 2.30 -5.91
CA LEU A 206 5.22 1.47 -6.84
C LEU A 206 4.08 2.31 -7.41
N LYS A 207 4.08 2.48 -8.72
CA LYS A 207 3.05 3.22 -9.45
C LYS A 207 2.20 2.26 -10.28
N GLY A 208 0.94 2.09 -9.88
CA GLY A 208 -0.10 1.44 -10.66
C GLY A 208 -0.87 2.45 -11.53
N THR A 209 -2.03 2.04 -12.05
CA THR A 209 -2.85 2.88 -12.95
C THR A 209 -3.43 4.10 -12.23
N ASP A 210 -4.05 3.90 -11.08
CA ASP A 210 -4.77 4.91 -10.30
C ASP A 210 -4.31 4.99 -8.84
N VAL A 211 -3.32 4.18 -8.46
CA VAL A 211 -2.78 4.10 -7.10
C VAL A 211 -1.27 4.07 -7.11
N GLN A 212 -0.68 4.68 -6.08
CA GLN A 212 0.76 4.74 -5.86
C GLN A 212 1.05 4.37 -4.41
N TYR A 213 2.19 3.69 -4.19
CA TYR A 213 2.64 3.30 -2.87
C TYR A 213 4.09 3.69 -2.65
N TRP A 214 4.41 4.11 -1.44
CA TRP A 214 5.77 4.29 -0.94
C TRP A 214 5.94 3.38 0.27
N ILE A 215 6.92 2.50 0.20
CA ILE A 215 7.20 1.50 1.24
C ILE A 215 8.61 1.72 1.74
N ALA A 216 8.75 1.98 3.03
CA ALA A 216 10.06 2.11 3.66
C ALA A 216 10.74 0.74 3.75
N CYS A 217 12.04 0.70 3.43
CA CYS A 217 12.85 -0.48 3.59
C CYS A 217 13.43 -0.55 5.03
N GLU A 218 13.73 -1.77 5.45
CA GLU A 218 14.34 -2.06 6.75
C GLU A 218 15.77 -1.50 6.84
N GLU A 219 16.26 -1.30 8.06
CA GLU A 219 17.60 -0.71 8.32
C GLU A 219 18.76 -1.54 7.76
N ASN A 220 18.59 -2.86 7.66
CA ASN A 220 19.56 -3.78 7.07
C ASN A 220 19.60 -3.76 5.54
N SER A 221 18.88 -2.85 4.90
CA SER A 221 18.93 -2.63 3.46
C SER A 221 20.22 -1.92 3.05
N VAL A 222 20.81 -2.36 1.93
CA VAL A 222 22.05 -1.83 1.39
C VAL A 222 21.86 -1.45 -0.07
N TYR A 223 22.39 -0.30 -0.46
CA TYR A 223 22.44 0.17 -1.84
C TYR A 223 23.88 0.62 -2.15
N VAL A 224 24.53 -0.04 -3.09
CA VAL A 224 25.93 0.23 -3.44
C VAL A 224 26.05 1.13 -4.68
N GLY A 225 25.04 1.11 -5.57
CA GLY A 225 25.00 1.92 -6.78
C GLY A 225 25.35 1.20 -8.06
#